data_300d2840379ccc96406465a76d1ef889
#
_entry.id   300d2840379ccc96406465a76d1ef889
#
_cell.length_a   1.000
_cell.length_b   1.000
_cell.length_c   1.000
_cell.angle_alpha   90.00
_cell.angle_beta   90.00
_cell.angle_gamma   90.00
#
_symmetry.space_group_name_H-M   'P 1'
#
loop_
_entity.id
_entity.type
_entity.pdbx_description
1 polymer ?
#
loop_
_entity_poly.entity_id
_entity_poly.type
_entity_poly.pdbx_seq_one_letter_code
_entity_poly.pdbx_strand_id
1 'polypeptide(L)'
;MLFNSYEFIFLFLPFTFFIYFYLNKKRLTEVAKGFLVLSSLFFYSWWNVIYLPLILGSMVFNYCFGVELNKENSKISKKFILILGIVANLMLLGYFKYSDFFISNVNFIFNTHIPHLNLLLPLAISFFTFQQIAYLVDSATGGGTKQYDFLNYCLFVTFFPQLIAGPIVHHKEMMPQFANLKNRIINYKNIALGLFIFSIGLFKKVVIADSFAVWATNGFDKAAVLNLFEAWATSLSYTFQLYFDFSGYCDMAIGAALLFNIKLPINFNSPYKALNIQDFWRRWHITLSRFLRDYIYIPLGGNRKGRLRTYVNLMATFIIGGIWHGAGWTFVFWGFLHGVALVIHRIWSELGFKMNKFLAWFITFNFINITWVFFRAKDWDDVLKVLKGMFGLSGIVLPNFLEAKLGFLSKYGVGFDGFVERVGDRNTFLFLLFGFILVLVFKNSAEILKQLKFEIKTAIFCSIVFIYSIFSLNNISEFLYFNF
;
A
#
# COMPACT_ATOMS: atom_id res chain seq x y z
N MET A 1 10.45 7.57 -11.58
CA MET A 1 9.90 6.87 -12.76
C MET A 1 8.74 5.99 -12.31
N LEU A 2 7.68 5.85 -13.09
CA LEU A 2 6.51 5.02 -12.74
C LEU A 2 6.61 3.66 -13.43
N PHE A 3 6.13 2.59 -12.77
CA PHE A 3 6.07 1.26 -13.39
C PHE A 3 5.13 1.20 -14.60
N ASN A 4 4.08 2.02 -14.58
CA ASN A 4 3.11 2.20 -15.66
C ASN A 4 3.52 3.33 -16.61
N SER A 5 4.79 3.42 -17.00
CA SER A 5 5.29 4.36 -18.01
C SER A 5 6.05 3.64 -19.11
N TYR A 6 6.05 4.24 -20.31
CA TYR A 6 6.78 3.69 -21.46
C TYR A 6 8.29 3.63 -21.22
N GLU A 7 8.83 4.65 -20.55
CA GLU A 7 10.26 4.74 -20.22
C GLU A 7 10.69 3.60 -19.30
N PHE A 8 9.82 3.23 -18.32
CA PHE A 8 10.12 2.11 -17.45
C PHE A 8 10.05 0.78 -18.20
N ILE A 9 8.96 0.53 -18.92
CA ILE A 9 8.64 -0.77 -19.51
C ILE A 9 9.59 -1.10 -20.67
N PHE A 10 9.86 -0.13 -21.54
CA PHE A 10 10.58 -0.38 -22.79
C PHE A 10 12.05 0.05 -22.78
N LEU A 11 12.46 0.91 -21.84
CA LEU A 11 13.84 1.39 -21.78
C LEU A 11 14.54 0.94 -20.50
N PHE A 12 14.07 1.41 -19.36
CA PHE A 12 14.77 1.20 -18.07
C PHE A 12 14.85 -0.28 -17.67
N LEU A 13 13.72 -0.97 -17.66
CA LEU A 13 13.65 -2.37 -17.20
C LEU A 13 14.47 -3.32 -18.10
N PRO A 14 14.31 -3.29 -19.44
CA PRO A 14 15.14 -4.11 -20.32
C PRO A 14 16.64 -3.78 -20.26
N PHE A 15 16.99 -2.49 -20.25
CA PHE A 15 18.39 -2.06 -20.16
C PHE A 15 19.05 -2.56 -18.88
N THR A 16 18.37 -2.36 -17.74
CA THR A 16 18.87 -2.80 -16.43
C THR A 16 19.00 -4.33 -16.38
N PHE A 17 18.03 -5.07 -16.92
CA PHE A 17 18.03 -6.52 -16.99
C PHE A 17 19.22 -7.06 -17.79
N PHE A 18 19.42 -6.58 -19.02
CA PHE A 18 20.47 -7.10 -19.91
C PHE A 18 21.87 -6.79 -19.35
N ILE A 19 22.11 -5.58 -18.87
CA ILE A 19 23.43 -5.23 -18.31
C ILE A 19 23.71 -6.03 -17.03
N TYR A 20 22.74 -6.16 -16.12
CA TYR A 20 22.92 -6.94 -14.90
C TYR A 20 23.34 -8.38 -15.19
N PHE A 21 22.64 -9.08 -16.07
CA PHE A 21 22.97 -10.46 -16.41
C PHE A 21 24.23 -10.58 -17.29
N TYR A 22 24.53 -9.61 -18.15
CA TYR A 22 25.77 -9.55 -18.89
C TYR A 22 27.00 -9.45 -17.96
N LEU A 23 26.97 -8.56 -16.97
CA LEU A 23 28.03 -8.41 -15.98
C LEU A 23 28.19 -9.70 -15.14
N ASN A 24 27.10 -10.31 -14.72
CA ASN A 24 27.14 -11.59 -14.01
C ASN A 24 27.73 -12.72 -14.87
N LYS A 25 27.39 -12.79 -16.17
CA LYS A 25 27.97 -13.75 -17.12
C LYS A 25 29.49 -13.56 -17.26
N LYS A 26 29.98 -12.33 -17.17
CA LYS A 26 31.41 -12.00 -17.15
C LYS A 26 32.06 -12.21 -15.78
N ARG A 27 31.37 -12.79 -14.79
CA ARG A 27 31.80 -12.99 -13.41
C ARG A 27 32.13 -11.71 -12.61
N LEU A 28 31.67 -10.54 -13.12
CA LEU A 28 31.84 -9.24 -12.47
C LEU A 28 30.66 -9.00 -11.48
N THR A 29 30.50 -9.87 -10.51
CA THR A 29 29.31 -9.95 -9.67
C THR A 29 29.13 -8.73 -8.76
N GLU A 30 30.20 -8.19 -8.20
CA GLU A 30 30.13 -6.98 -7.37
C GLU A 30 29.83 -5.73 -8.22
N VAL A 31 30.37 -5.69 -9.45
CA VAL A 31 30.03 -4.62 -10.40
C VAL A 31 28.56 -4.72 -10.82
N ALA A 32 28.02 -5.94 -11.02
CA ALA A 32 26.61 -6.15 -11.32
C ALA A 32 25.68 -5.65 -10.20
N LYS A 33 26.04 -5.92 -8.94
CA LYS A 33 25.31 -5.39 -7.77
C LYS A 33 25.41 -3.87 -7.70
N GLY A 34 26.60 -3.30 -7.88
CA GLY A 34 26.82 -1.85 -7.91
C GLY A 34 26.00 -1.18 -9.01
N PHE A 35 25.99 -1.78 -10.22
CA PHE A 35 25.15 -1.31 -11.31
C PHE A 35 23.66 -1.34 -10.97
N LEU A 36 23.17 -2.40 -10.30
CA LEU A 36 21.77 -2.51 -9.87
C LEU A 36 21.41 -1.45 -8.81
N VAL A 37 22.34 -1.13 -7.87
CA VAL A 37 22.18 -0.02 -6.92
C VAL A 37 22.09 1.32 -7.66
N LEU A 38 23.02 1.59 -8.59
CA LEU A 38 23.03 2.83 -9.36
C LEU A 38 21.76 2.98 -10.21
N SER A 39 21.31 1.91 -10.86
CA SER A 39 20.04 1.88 -11.60
C SER A 39 18.84 2.18 -10.69
N SER A 40 18.86 1.63 -9.47
CA SER A 40 17.79 1.86 -8.49
C SER A 40 17.79 3.30 -7.98
N LEU A 41 18.96 3.88 -7.74
CA LEU A 41 19.08 5.30 -7.37
C LEU A 41 18.68 6.23 -8.53
N PHE A 42 19.01 5.87 -9.77
CA PHE A 42 18.52 6.58 -10.96
C PHE A 42 16.98 6.52 -11.06
N PHE A 43 16.38 5.33 -10.86
CA PHE A 43 14.92 5.16 -10.83
C PHE A 43 14.26 6.04 -9.79
N TYR A 44 14.84 6.13 -8.59
CA TYR A 44 14.39 6.98 -7.49
C TYR A 44 14.50 8.47 -7.84
N SER A 45 15.66 8.89 -8.34
CA SER A 45 15.98 10.29 -8.65
C SER A 45 15.22 10.85 -9.85
N TRP A 46 14.65 9.97 -10.70
CA TRP A 46 13.82 10.38 -11.83
C TRP A 46 12.62 11.25 -11.42
N TRP A 47 12.11 11.03 -10.23
CA TRP A 47 11.04 11.85 -9.66
C TRP A 47 11.56 13.22 -9.24
N ASN A 48 12.56 13.26 -8.37
CA ASN A 48 13.21 14.48 -7.91
C ASN A 48 14.62 14.16 -7.38
N VAL A 49 15.63 14.67 -8.05
CA VAL A 49 17.05 14.45 -7.70
C VAL A 49 17.44 15.10 -6.36
N ILE A 50 16.70 16.11 -5.90
CA ILE A 50 16.98 16.83 -4.65
C ILE A 50 16.97 15.90 -3.43
N TYR A 51 16.17 14.81 -3.48
CA TYR A 51 16.08 13.86 -2.38
C TYR A 51 17.11 12.72 -2.43
N LEU A 52 17.96 12.67 -3.47
CA LEU A 52 19.02 11.67 -3.56
C LEU A 52 20.02 11.77 -2.40
N PRO A 53 20.55 12.94 -2.00
CA PRO A 53 21.42 13.06 -0.83
C PRO A 53 20.75 12.60 0.47
N LEU A 54 19.43 12.79 0.61
CA LEU A 54 18.68 12.37 1.79
C LEU A 54 18.70 10.86 1.98
N ILE A 55 18.34 10.08 0.93
CA ILE A 55 18.32 8.62 1.01
C ILE A 55 19.74 8.09 1.19
N LEU A 56 20.75 8.65 0.51
CA LEU A 56 22.15 8.27 0.66
C LEU A 56 22.66 8.51 2.08
N GLY A 57 22.40 9.71 2.63
CA GLY A 57 22.79 10.04 4.00
C GLY A 57 22.11 9.15 5.04
N SER A 58 20.80 8.89 4.85
CA SER A 58 20.05 7.97 5.70
C SER A 58 20.60 6.54 5.63
N MET A 59 21.00 6.05 4.46
CA MET A 59 21.60 4.72 4.29
C MET A 59 22.94 4.63 5.00
N VAL A 60 23.84 5.58 4.82
CA VAL A 60 25.15 5.60 5.49
C VAL A 60 24.98 5.64 7.00
N PHE A 61 24.12 6.53 7.50
CA PHE A 61 23.81 6.64 8.92
C PHE A 61 23.33 5.31 9.52
N ASN A 62 22.29 4.70 8.94
CA ASN A 62 21.71 3.47 9.47
C ASN A 62 22.66 2.27 9.33
N TYR A 63 23.47 2.20 8.26
CA TYR A 63 24.49 1.16 8.10
C TYR A 63 25.55 1.25 9.19
N CYS A 64 26.09 2.44 9.46
CA CYS A 64 27.06 2.65 10.53
C CYS A 64 26.51 2.23 11.91
N PHE A 65 25.27 2.61 12.21
CA PHE A 65 24.60 2.21 13.44
C PHE A 65 24.36 0.70 13.50
N GLY A 66 23.95 0.08 12.40
CA GLY A 66 23.76 -1.37 12.31
C GLY A 66 25.06 -2.16 12.50
N VAL A 67 26.17 -1.68 11.93
CA VAL A 67 27.50 -2.27 12.13
C VAL A 67 27.89 -2.21 13.62
N GLU A 68 27.70 -1.06 14.28
CA GLU A 68 28.01 -0.90 15.69
C GLU A 68 27.13 -1.79 16.59
N LEU A 69 25.83 -1.91 16.29
CA LEU A 69 24.90 -2.80 17.00
C LEU A 69 25.27 -4.27 16.89
N ASN A 70 25.90 -4.70 15.79
CA ASN A 70 26.34 -6.10 15.58
C ASN A 70 27.66 -6.44 16.26
N LYS A 71 28.45 -5.46 16.73
CA LYS A 71 29.68 -5.73 17.47
C LYS A 71 29.38 -6.41 18.80
N GLU A 72 30.15 -7.45 19.15
CA GLU A 72 30.03 -8.13 20.46
C GLU A 72 30.48 -7.21 21.59
N ASN A 73 31.59 -6.50 21.40
CA ASN A 73 32.21 -5.61 22.37
C ASN A 73 32.13 -4.14 21.95
N SER A 74 30.90 -3.63 21.86
CA SER A 74 30.70 -2.18 21.62
C SER A 74 31.02 -1.39 22.89
N LYS A 75 31.79 -0.28 22.73
CA LYS A 75 32.06 0.67 23.82
C LYS A 75 30.82 1.45 24.27
N ILE A 76 29.81 1.51 23.44
CA ILE A 76 28.55 2.24 23.68
C ILE A 76 27.43 1.23 23.91
N SER A 77 26.53 1.53 24.83
CA SER A 77 25.36 0.67 25.09
C SER A 77 24.55 0.45 23.81
N LYS A 78 24.34 -0.82 23.44
CA LYS A 78 23.49 -1.20 22.28
C LYS A 78 22.09 -0.59 22.37
N LYS A 79 21.52 -0.51 23.57
CA LYS A 79 20.22 0.12 23.80
C LYS A 79 20.23 1.61 23.47
N PHE A 80 21.30 2.31 23.82
CA PHE A 80 21.44 3.75 23.51
C PHE A 80 21.58 3.97 22.01
N ILE A 81 22.43 3.20 21.33
CA ILE A 81 22.62 3.27 19.87
C ILE A 81 21.28 2.99 19.14
N LEU A 82 20.55 1.97 19.59
CA LEU A 82 19.27 1.61 18.99
C LEU A 82 18.23 2.75 19.16
N ILE A 83 18.10 3.29 20.37
CA ILE A 83 17.16 4.39 20.64
C ILE A 83 17.53 5.61 19.79
N LEU A 84 18.81 5.99 19.76
CA LEU A 84 19.27 7.13 18.96
C LEU A 84 19.00 6.93 17.46
N GLY A 85 19.27 5.72 16.95
CA GLY A 85 18.97 5.38 15.55
C GLY A 85 17.49 5.45 15.22
N ILE A 86 16.62 4.89 16.07
CA ILE A 86 15.16 4.97 15.87
C ILE A 86 14.68 6.42 15.94
N VAL A 87 15.10 7.19 16.95
CA VAL A 87 14.71 8.59 17.14
C VAL A 87 15.13 9.44 15.95
N ALA A 88 16.36 9.27 15.44
CA ALA A 88 16.84 10.00 14.26
C ALA A 88 15.98 9.70 13.01
N ASN A 89 15.64 8.43 12.77
CA ASN A 89 14.77 8.05 11.66
C ASN A 89 13.36 8.62 11.81
N LEU A 90 12.79 8.59 13.03
CA LEU A 90 11.47 9.16 13.30
C LEU A 90 11.47 10.70 13.23
N MET A 91 12.54 11.37 13.67
CA MET A 91 12.67 12.83 13.51
C MET A 91 12.76 13.23 12.05
N LEU A 92 13.51 12.48 11.24
CA LEU A 92 13.59 12.74 9.80
C LEU A 92 12.21 12.61 9.13
N LEU A 93 11.48 11.52 9.42
CA LEU A 93 10.12 11.32 8.93
C LEU A 93 9.19 12.42 9.49
N GLY A 94 9.32 12.77 10.76
CA GLY A 94 8.55 13.81 11.44
C GLY A 94 8.69 15.17 10.78
N TYR A 95 9.92 15.55 10.46
CA TYR A 95 10.22 16.82 9.82
C TYR A 95 9.56 16.97 8.45
N PHE A 96 9.69 15.95 7.58
CA PHE A 96 9.14 16.06 6.23
C PHE A 96 7.63 15.79 6.14
N LYS A 97 7.10 14.90 6.99
CA LYS A 97 5.71 14.46 6.84
C LYS A 97 4.74 15.13 7.83
N TYR A 98 5.19 15.44 9.04
CA TYR A 98 4.26 15.85 10.11
C TYR A 98 4.46 17.30 10.59
N SER A 99 5.44 18.06 10.08
CA SER A 99 5.68 19.44 10.53
C SER A 99 4.46 20.33 10.36
N ASP A 100 3.85 20.34 9.18
CA ASP A 100 2.72 21.22 8.90
C ASP A 100 1.45 20.77 9.64
N PHE A 101 1.27 19.45 9.83
CA PHE A 101 0.20 18.95 10.68
C PHE A 101 0.39 19.38 12.15
N PHE A 102 1.61 19.33 12.66
CA PHE A 102 1.92 19.81 14.01
C PHE A 102 1.69 21.32 14.14
N ILE A 103 2.20 22.09 13.18
CA ILE A 103 2.02 23.56 13.13
C ILE A 103 0.52 23.91 13.10
N SER A 104 -0.27 23.23 12.27
CA SER A 104 -1.73 23.44 12.20
C SER A 104 -2.42 23.22 13.55
N ASN A 105 -2.05 22.14 14.27
CA ASN A 105 -2.62 21.86 15.58
C ASN A 105 -2.17 22.88 16.63
N VAL A 106 -0.90 23.32 16.62
CA VAL A 106 -0.39 24.38 17.52
C VAL A 106 -1.11 25.71 17.25
N ASN A 107 -1.25 26.09 15.97
CA ASN A 107 -1.99 27.29 15.59
C ASN A 107 -3.44 27.24 16.06
N PHE A 108 -4.11 26.09 15.95
CA PHE A 108 -5.49 25.92 16.37
C PHE A 108 -5.63 26.00 17.90
N ILE A 109 -4.75 25.32 18.67
CA ILE A 109 -4.86 25.22 20.14
C ILE A 109 -4.48 26.54 20.81
N PHE A 110 -3.41 27.17 20.32
CA PHE A 110 -2.82 28.37 20.95
C PHE A 110 -3.17 29.67 20.23
N ASN A 111 -4.01 29.62 19.20
CA ASN A 111 -4.40 30.75 18.35
C ASN A 111 -3.17 31.52 17.82
N THR A 112 -2.14 30.79 17.40
CA THR A 112 -0.90 31.33 16.82
C THR A 112 -0.98 31.33 15.29
N HIS A 113 -0.09 32.06 14.64
CA HIS A 113 -0.02 32.17 13.18
C HIS A 113 1.37 31.74 12.66
N ILE A 114 1.86 30.60 13.16
CA ILE A 114 3.14 30.04 12.70
C ILE A 114 2.98 29.62 11.23
N PRO A 115 3.84 30.10 10.31
CA PRO A 115 3.75 29.76 8.91
C PRO A 115 4.04 28.27 8.68
N HIS A 116 3.31 27.65 7.75
CA HIS A 116 3.57 26.28 7.30
C HIS A 116 4.89 26.22 6.53
N LEU A 117 5.60 25.12 6.68
CA LEU A 117 6.88 24.90 6.02
C LEU A 117 6.70 24.50 4.55
N ASN A 118 5.54 23.95 4.19
CA ASN A 118 5.19 23.49 2.85
C ASN A 118 6.26 22.58 2.23
N LEU A 119 6.83 21.69 3.05
CA LEU A 119 7.88 20.79 2.62
C LEU A 119 7.31 19.74 1.66
N LEU A 120 7.95 19.60 0.50
CA LEU A 120 7.63 18.52 -0.40
C LEU A 120 8.05 17.17 0.23
N LEU A 121 7.12 16.23 0.31
CA LEU A 121 7.38 14.91 0.90
C LEU A 121 8.38 14.11 0.04
N PRO A 122 9.54 13.68 0.57
CA PRO A 122 10.46 12.84 -0.17
C PRO A 122 9.82 11.50 -0.51
N LEU A 123 9.93 11.10 -1.77
CA LEU A 123 9.37 9.85 -2.26
C LEU A 123 9.84 8.66 -1.41
N ALA A 124 8.91 7.79 -1.02
CA ALA A 124 9.18 6.59 -0.24
C ALA A 124 9.77 6.80 1.17
N ILE A 125 9.81 8.01 1.72
CA ILE A 125 10.42 8.27 3.03
C ILE A 125 9.79 7.38 4.13
N SER A 126 8.49 7.17 4.11
CA SER A 126 7.78 6.31 5.06
C SER A 126 8.22 4.84 4.95
N PHE A 127 8.46 4.35 3.72
CA PHE A 127 8.84 2.96 3.46
C PHE A 127 10.29 2.68 3.82
N PHE A 128 11.25 3.48 3.34
CA PHE A 128 12.64 3.23 3.68
C PHE A 128 12.95 3.49 5.16
N THR A 129 12.23 4.42 5.81
CA THR A 129 12.32 4.62 7.26
C THR A 129 11.93 3.34 8.02
N PHE A 130 10.83 2.69 7.67
CA PHE A 130 10.44 1.43 8.29
C PHE A 130 11.43 0.31 8.03
N GLN A 131 11.94 0.17 6.82
CA GLN A 131 12.97 -0.83 6.50
C GLN A 131 14.25 -0.63 7.32
N GLN A 132 14.67 0.62 7.50
CA GLN A 132 15.86 0.95 8.24
C GLN A 132 15.68 0.78 9.76
N ILE A 133 14.52 1.15 10.31
CA ILE A 133 14.19 0.85 11.71
C ILE A 133 14.19 -0.67 11.95
N ALA A 134 13.56 -1.45 11.05
CA ALA A 134 13.57 -2.91 11.15
C ALA A 134 15.00 -3.47 11.13
N TYR A 135 15.86 -2.95 10.25
CA TYR A 135 17.27 -3.34 10.19
C TYR A 135 18.02 -3.04 11.51
N LEU A 136 17.83 -1.86 12.10
CA LEU A 136 18.46 -1.50 13.39
C LEU A 136 17.96 -2.39 14.53
N VAL A 137 16.65 -2.60 14.63
CA VAL A 137 16.06 -3.47 15.69
C VAL A 137 16.56 -4.90 15.55
N ASP A 138 16.56 -5.44 14.36
CA ASP A 138 17.04 -6.80 14.10
C ASP A 138 18.54 -6.95 14.36
N SER A 139 19.35 -5.92 14.05
CA SER A 139 20.79 -5.89 14.37
C SER A 139 21.05 -5.86 15.88
N ALA A 140 20.21 -5.14 16.64
CA ALA A 140 20.35 -5.05 18.10
C ALA A 140 19.92 -6.33 18.83
N THR A 141 18.92 -7.05 18.31
CA THR A 141 18.35 -8.26 18.94
C THR A 141 19.12 -9.54 18.65
N GLY A 142 20.22 -9.45 17.93
CA GLY A 142 21.11 -10.60 17.65
C GLY A 142 20.48 -11.69 16.78
N GLY A 143 19.49 -11.34 15.98
CA GLY A 143 18.73 -12.26 15.13
C GLY A 143 19.53 -12.98 14.04
N GLY A 144 20.77 -13.40 14.29
CA GLY A 144 21.60 -14.23 13.40
C GLY A 144 22.04 -13.53 12.11
N THR A 145 22.12 -12.22 12.11
CA THR A 145 22.55 -11.47 10.94
C THR A 145 24.05 -11.54 10.83
N LYS A 146 24.52 -12.35 9.86
CA LYS A 146 25.86 -12.11 9.32
C LYS A 146 25.96 -10.63 8.99
N GLN A 147 27.06 -9.99 9.40
CA GLN A 147 27.36 -8.63 8.98
C GLN A 147 27.43 -8.63 7.45
N TYR A 148 26.40 -8.04 6.82
CA TYR A 148 26.40 -7.88 5.37
C TYR A 148 27.25 -6.67 5.00
N ASP A 149 27.93 -6.76 3.84
CA ASP A 149 28.69 -5.65 3.29
C ASP A 149 27.75 -4.47 2.92
N PHE A 150 28.34 -3.30 2.79
CA PHE A 150 27.59 -2.06 2.48
C PHE A 150 26.82 -2.17 1.16
N LEU A 151 27.37 -2.86 0.15
CA LEU A 151 26.73 -2.98 -1.16
C LEU A 151 25.46 -3.84 -1.09
N ASN A 152 25.47 -4.96 -0.35
CA ASN A 152 24.27 -5.76 -0.12
C ASN A 152 23.21 -5.00 0.70
N TYR A 153 23.65 -4.20 1.68
CA TYR A 153 22.73 -3.31 2.41
C TYR A 153 22.11 -2.24 1.50
N CYS A 154 22.91 -1.62 0.62
CA CYS A 154 22.38 -0.68 -0.38
C CYS A 154 21.33 -1.34 -1.26
N LEU A 155 21.58 -2.56 -1.76
CA LEU A 155 20.58 -3.31 -2.52
C LEU A 155 19.31 -3.56 -1.72
N PHE A 156 19.40 -3.92 -0.45
CA PHE A 156 18.26 -4.12 0.40
C PHE A 156 17.38 -2.85 0.51
N VAL A 157 18.00 -1.69 0.68
CA VAL A 157 17.25 -0.42 0.82
C VAL A 157 16.73 0.09 -0.51
N THR A 158 17.57 0.03 -1.58
CA THR A 158 17.29 0.76 -2.84
C THR A 158 16.71 -0.08 -3.94
N PHE A 159 16.61 -1.40 -3.84
CA PHE A 159 16.17 -2.26 -4.94
C PHE A 159 14.86 -1.75 -5.57
N PHE A 160 14.95 -1.22 -6.79
CA PHE A 160 13.90 -0.42 -7.41
C PHE A 160 12.51 -1.07 -7.44
N PRO A 161 12.36 -2.42 -7.58
CA PRO A 161 11.02 -3.01 -7.58
C PRO A 161 10.25 -2.82 -6.28
N GLN A 162 10.94 -2.71 -5.14
CA GLN A 162 10.29 -2.56 -3.84
C GLN A 162 10.36 -1.14 -3.27
N LEU A 163 11.33 -0.32 -3.74
CA LEU A 163 11.76 0.91 -3.07
C LEU A 163 10.64 1.88 -2.77
N ILE A 164 9.74 2.15 -3.73
CA ILE A 164 8.79 3.26 -3.62
C ILE A 164 7.56 2.87 -2.79
N ALA A 165 6.79 1.89 -3.22
CA ALA A 165 5.57 1.41 -2.55
C ALA A 165 5.41 -0.12 -2.65
N GLY A 166 6.52 -0.82 -2.86
CA GLY A 166 6.53 -2.28 -2.91
C GLY A 166 6.26 -2.91 -1.53
N PRO A 167 6.17 -4.25 -1.47
CA PRO A 167 6.03 -4.94 -0.20
C PRO A 167 7.16 -4.58 0.77
N ILE A 168 6.84 -4.27 2.02
CA ILE A 168 7.84 -4.01 3.07
C ILE A 168 8.59 -5.33 3.34
N VAL A 169 9.88 -5.33 3.09
CA VAL A 169 10.72 -6.52 3.20
C VAL A 169 11.64 -6.46 4.41
N HIS A 170 11.97 -7.63 4.94
CA HIS A 170 13.00 -7.76 5.97
C HIS A 170 14.35 -8.07 5.34
N HIS A 171 15.43 -7.50 5.88
CA HIS A 171 16.77 -7.73 5.38
C HIS A 171 17.15 -9.24 5.37
N LYS A 172 16.66 -10.01 6.34
CA LYS A 172 16.84 -11.48 6.43
C LYS A 172 16.25 -12.24 5.24
N GLU A 173 15.21 -11.68 4.58
CA GLU A 173 14.57 -12.29 3.42
C GLU A 173 15.24 -11.89 2.11
N MET A 174 15.76 -10.67 2.04
CA MET A 174 16.28 -10.08 0.79
C MET A 174 17.77 -10.32 0.59
N MET A 175 18.60 -10.02 1.60
CA MET A 175 20.06 -10.10 1.46
C MET A 175 20.58 -11.49 1.06
N PRO A 176 20.06 -12.61 1.61
CA PRO A 176 20.47 -13.94 1.16
C PRO A 176 20.18 -14.22 -0.31
N GLN A 177 19.11 -13.60 -0.87
CA GLN A 177 18.77 -13.78 -2.28
C GLN A 177 19.78 -13.11 -3.20
N PHE A 178 20.29 -11.92 -2.85
CA PHE A 178 21.34 -11.24 -3.62
C PHE A 178 22.71 -11.95 -3.50
N ALA A 179 22.95 -12.64 -2.41
CA ALA A 179 24.16 -13.44 -2.22
C ALA A 179 24.14 -14.78 -2.98
N ASN A 180 22.94 -15.29 -3.33
CA ASN A 180 22.76 -16.61 -3.93
C ASN A 180 23.27 -16.64 -5.37
N LEU A 181 24.25 -17.52 -5.64
CA LEU A 181 24.84 -17.73 -6.97
C LEU A 181 23.79 -18.11 -8.03
N LYS A 182 22.79 -18.90 -7.67
CA LYS A 182 21.72 -19.32 -8.61
C LYS A 182 20.90 -18.15 -9.14
N ASN A 183 20.79 -17.05 -8.39
CA ASN A 183 20.06 -15.87 -8.78
C ASN A 183 20.81 -14.98 -9.78
N ARG A 184 22.09 -15.28 -10.03
CA ARG A 184 22.95 -14.54 -10.97
C ARG A 184 22.87 -15.07 -12.42
N ILE A 185 22.11 -16.13 -12.64
CA ILE A 185 21.96 -16.78 -13.93
C ILE A 185 20.53 -16.53 -14.42
N ILE A 186 20.38 -16.27 -15.74
CA ILE A 186 19.07 -16.10 -16.38
C ILE A 186 18.20 -17.34 -16.11
N ASN A 187 16.99 -17.12 -15.59
CA ASN A 187 16.02 -18.17 -15.33
C ASN A 187 14.73 -17.88 -16.11
N TYR A 188 14.57 -18.59 -17.24
CA TYR A 188 13.42 -18.42 -18.13
C TYR A 188 12.07 -18.65 -17.45
N LYS A 189 11.99 -19.56 -16.46
CA LYS A 189 10.79 -19.75 -15.68
C LYS A 189 10.42 -18.49 -14.89
N ASN A 190 11.38 -17.89 -14.20
CA ASN A 190 11.15 -16.66 -13.45
C ASN A 190 10.84 -15.47 -14.37
N ILE A 191 11.44 -15.43 -15.57
CA ILE A 191 11.10 -14.42 -16.57
C ILE A 191 9.63 -14.55 -16.99
N ALA A 192 9.18 -15.76 -17.35
CA ALA A 192 7.79 -16.00 -17.76
C ALA A 192 6.80 -15.67 -16.64
N LEU A 193 7.09 -16.07 -15.39
CA LEU A 193 6.29 -15.73 -14.21
C LEU A 193 6.29 -14.21 -13.95
N GLY A 194 7.47 -13.58 -14.09
CA GLY A 194 7.63 -12.13 -13.91
C GLY A 194 6.84 -11.31 -14.91
N LEU A 195 6.95 -11.65 -16.20
CA LEU A 195 6.18 -10.99 -17.26
C LEU A 195 4.67 -11.18 -17.06
N PHE A 196 4.24 -12.39 -16.72
CA PHE A 196 2.83 -12.68 -16.47
C PHE A 196 2.26 -11.82 -15.33
N ILE A 197 2.90 -11.83 -14.16
CA ILE A 197 2.38 -11.09 -13.00
C ILE A 197 2.50 -9.57 -13.20
N PHE A 198 3.55 -9.10 -13.89
CA PHE A 198 3.69 -7.70 -14.25
C PHE A 198 2.55 -7.24 -15.17
N SER A 199 2.18 -8.03 -16.19
CA SER A 199 1.08 -7.73 -17.10
C SER A 199 -0.27 -7.66 -16.37
N ILE A 200 -0.53 -8.59 -15.46
CA ILE A 200 -1.74 -8.56 -14.61
C ILE A 200 -1.74 -7.33 -13.70
N GLY A 201 -0.60 -6.99 -13.10
CA GLY A 201 -0.46 -5.79 -12.26
C GLY A 201 -0.70 -4.51 -13.03
N LEU A 202 -0.13 -4.40 -14.22
CA LEU A 202 -0.32 -3.26 -15.12
C LEU A 202 -1.80 -3.10 -15.49
N PHE A 203 -2.46 -4.18 -15.89
CA PHE A 203 -3.90 -4.18 -16.22
C PHE A 203 -4.76 -3.74 -15.02
N LYS A 204 -4.49 -4.27 -13.83
CA LYS A 204 -5.18 -3.84 -12.59
C LYS A 204 -5.07 -2.34 -12.37
N LYS A 205 -3.87 -1.77 -12.60
CA LYS A 205 -3.61 -0.35 -12.40
C LYS A 205 -4.29 0.49 -13.47
N VAL A 206 -3.89 0.31 -14.73
CA VAL A 206 -4.24 1.27 -15.80
C VAL A 206 -5.65 1.07 -16.36
N VAL A 207 -6.23 -0.13 -16.21
CA VAL A 207 -7.56 -0.41 -16.73
C VAL A 207 -8.60 -0.40 -15.61
N ILE A 208 -8.36 -1.15 -14.53
CA ILE A 208 -9.40 -1.33 -13.52
C ILE A 208 -9.37 -0.17 -12.52
N ALA A 209 -8.22 0.10 -11.88
CA ALA A 209 -8.14 1.11 -10.83
C ALA A 209 -8.41 2.52 -11.38
N ASP A 210 -7.83 2.86 -12.53
CA ASP A 210 -7.97 4.19 -13.13
C ASP A 210 -9.41 4.46 -13.63
N SER A 211 -10.15 3.42 -14.04
CA SER A 211 -11.58 3.56 -14.31
C SER A 211 -12.38 3.92 -13.04
N PHE A 212 -12.13 3.23 -11.93
CA PHE A 212 -12.78 3.54 -10.66
C PHE A 212 -12.34 4.91 -10.09
N ALA A 213 -11.12 5.35 -10.38
CA ALA A 213 -10.59 6.65 -9.95
C ALA A 213 -11.45 7.82 -10.41
N VAL A 214 -12.02 7.75 -11.60
CA VAL A 214 -12.87 8.81 -12.17
C VAL A 214 -14.07 9.06 -11.26
N TRP A 215 -14.80 8.00 -10.91
CA TRP A 215 -16.01 8.12 -10.10
C TRP A 215 -15.71 8.47 -8.64
N ALA A 216 -14.66 7.90 -8.08
CA ALA A 216 -14.20 8.27 -6.74
C ALA A 216 -13.84 9.76 -6.67
N THR A 217 -13.05 10.27 -7.63
CA THR A 217 -12.64 11.69 -7.70
C THR A 217 -13.85 12.60 -7.91
N ASN A 218 -14.78 12.24 -8.78
CA ASN A 218 -15.98 13.04 -9.00
C ASN A 218 -16.79 13.20 -7.70
N GLY A 219 -16.97 12.12 -6.93
CA GLY A 219 -17.73 12.17 -5.69
C GLY A 219 -16.98 12.84 -4.54
N PHE A 220 -15.71 12.50 -4.31
CA PHE A 220 -14.93 13.09 -3.21
C PHE A 220 -14.55 14.54 -3.47
N ASP A 221 -14.04 14.86 -4.67
CA ASP A 221 -13.34 16.12 -4.91
C ASP A 221 -14.18 17.17 -5.68
N LYS A 222 -15.20 16.75 -6.46
CA LYS A 222 -15.94 17.67 -7.34
C LYS A 222 -17.39 17.91 -6.89
N ALA A 223 -18.10 16.86 -6.46
CA ALA A 223 -19.48 16.97 -6.04
C ALA A 223 -19.60 17.70 -4.70
N ALA A 224 -20.45 18.73 -4.63
CA ALA A 224 -20.73 19.45 -3.38
C ALA A 224 -21.66 18.64 -2.45
N VAL A 225 -22.62 17.92 -3.03
CA VAL A 225 -23.61 17.08 -2.33
C VAL A 225 -23.75 15.77 -3.09
N LEU A 226 -23.97 14.68 -2.36
CA LEU A 226 -24.18 13.34 -2.92
C LEU A 226 -25.51 12.77 -2.44
N ASN A 227 -26.36 12.31 -3.35
CA ASN A 227 -27.51 11.50 -2.99
C ASN A 227 -27.09 10.08 -2.57
N LEU A 228 -28.05 9.24 -2.14
CA LEU A 228 -27.79 7.89 -1.66
C LEU A 228 -26.96 7.05 -2.66
N PHE A 229 -27.36 6.99 -3.92
CA PHE A 229 -26.67 6.15 -4.92
C PHE A 229 -25.32 6.73 -5.35
N GLU A 230 -25.21 8.05 -5.45
CA GLU A 230 -23.96 8.73 -5.74
C GLU A 230 -22.91 8.49 -4.64
N ALA A 231 -23.33 8.57 -3.37
CA ALA A 231 -22.44 8.35 -2.23
C ALA A 231 -21.94 6.89 -2.16
N TRP A 232 -22.82 5.91 -2.38
CA TRP A 232 -22.43 4.51 -2.46
C TRP A 232 -21.55 4.22 -3.68
N ALA A 233 -21.87 4.79 -4.84
CA ALA A 233 -21.03 4.67 -6.03
C ALA A 233 -19.63 5.25 -5.80
N THR A 234 -19.56 6.41 -5.14
CA THR A 234 -18.29 7.07 -4.76
C THR A 234 -17.44 6.20 -3.83
N SER A 235 -18.02 5.73 -2.71
CA SER A 235 -17.28 4.96 -1.71
C SER A 235 -16.86 3.58 -2.21
N LEU A 236 -17.72 2.88 -2.95
CA LEU A 236 -17.39 1.59 -3.56
C LEU A 236 -16.35 1.74 -4.66
N SER A 237 -16.43 2.79 -5.49
CA SER A 237 -15.43 3.07 -6.50
C SER A 237 -14.06 3.29 -5.87
N TYR A 238 -13.97 4.06 -4.76
CA TYR A 238 -12.72 4.21 -4.06
C TYR A 238 -12.23 2.90 -3.42
N THR A 239 -13.12 2.09 -2.87
CA THR A 239 -12.81 0.77 -2.31
C THR A 239 -12.15 -0.14 -3.36
N PHE A 240 -12.67 -0.18 -4.59
CA PHE A 240 -12.09 -0.95 -5.68
C PHE A 240 -10.83 -0.28 -6.25
N GLN A 241 -10.84 1.04 -6.44
CA GLN A 241 -9.67 1.80 -6.86
C GLN A 241 -8.47 1.49 -5.96
N LEU A 242 -8.60 1.66 -4.65
CA LEU A 242 -7.53 1.46 -3.68
C LEU A 242 -6.96 0.03 -3.73
N TYR A 243 -7.82 -0.98 -3.85
CA TYR A 243 -7.38 -2.36 -3.95
C TYR A 243 -6.67 -2.67 -5.26
N PHE A 244 -7.24 -2.29 -6.39
CA PHE A 244 -6.65 -2.61 -7.69
C PHE A 244 -5.41 -1.77 -7.98
N ASP A 245 -5.36 -0.51 -7.53
CA ASP A 245 -4.19 0.36 -7.62
C ASP A 245 -3.01 -0.26 -6.85
N PHE A 246 -3.19 -0.51 -5.57
CA PHE A 246 -2.10 -0.98 -4.72
C PHE A 246 -1.74 -2.46 -4.96
N SER A 247 -2.71 -3.33 -5.19
CA SER A 247 -2.40 -4.72 -5.56
C SER A 247 -1.77 -4.81 -6.94
N GLY A 248 -2.15 -3.95 -7.88
CA GLY A 248 -1.54 -3.83 -9.21
C GLY A 248 -0.08 -3.41 -9.12
N TYR A 249 0.21 -2.39 -8.30
CA TYR A 249 1.59 -1.97 -8.04
C TYR A 249 2.42 -3.10 -7.42
N CYS A 250 1.91 -3.80 -6.40
CA CYS A 250 2.61 -4.92 -5.79
C CYS A 250 2.86 -6.07 -6.77
N ASP A 251 1.92 -6.35 -7.66
CA ASP A 251 2.08 -7.37 -8.70
C ASP A 251 3.16 -6.97 -9.72
N MET A 252 3.20 -5.70 -10.15
CA MET A 252 4.27 -5.19 -11.01
C MET A 252 5.63 -5.24 -10.31
N ALA A 253 5.70 -4.88 -9.02
CA ALA A 253 6.90 -4.97 -8.20
C ALA A 253 7.41 -6.41 -8.09
N ILE A 254 6.52 -7.37 -7.81
CA ILE A 254 6.84 -8.81 -7.76
C ILE A 254 7.32 -9.29 -9.13
N GLY A 255 6.65 -8.86 -10.20
CA GLY A 255 7.00 -9.20 -11.58
C GLY A 255 8.40 -8.71 -11.95
N ALA A 256 8.66 -7.43 -11.74
CA ALA A 256 9.97 -6.82 -11.99
C ALA A 256 11.09 -7.49 -11.18
N ALA A 257 10.84 -7.79 -9.89
CA ALA A 257 11.82 -8.48 -9.03
C ALA A 257 12.12 -9.92 -9.51
N LEU A 258 11.08 -10.65 -9.96
CA LEU A 258 11.25 -12.01 -10.50
C LEU A 258 12.13 -12.04 -11.75
N LEU A 259 12.14 -11.00 -12.58
CA LEU A 259 13.08 -10.91 -13.72
C LEU A 259 14.54 -10.99 -13.26
N PHE A 260 14.85 -10.49 -12.06
CA PHE A 260 16.19 -10.56 -11.42
C PHE A 260 16.33 -11.77 -10.49
N ASN A 261 15.43 -12.74 -10.56
CA ASN A 261 15.37 -13.93 -9.68
C ASN A 261 15.18 -13.61 -8.19
N ILE A 262 14.66 -12.43 -7.86
CA ILE A 262 14.37 -11.99 -6.49
C ILE A 262 12.88 -12.18 -6.23
N LYS A 263 12.56 -12.87 -5.14
CA LYS A 263 11.17 -13.11 -4.70
C LYS A 263 10.80 -12.11 -3.63
N LEU A 264 9.85 -11.24 -3.95
CA LEU A 264 9.21 -10.36 -2.98
C LEU A 264 8.04 -11.08 -2.28
N PRO A 265 7.73 -10.73 -1.03
CA PRO A 265 6.55 -11.26 -0.33
C PRO A 265 5.25 -10.75 -0.96
N ILE A 266 4.19 -11.54 -0.86
CA ILE A 266 2.85 -11.10 -1.26
C ILE A 266 2.29 -10.09 -0.26
N ASN A 267 1.58 -9.08 -0.77
CA ASN A 267 1.00 -8.03 0.06
C ASN A 267 -0.53 -8.13 0.14
N PHE A 268 -1.16 -8.84 -0.79
CA PHE A 268 -2.61 -9.03 -0.85
C PHE A 268 -2.99 -10.49 -1.06
N ASN A 269 -4.06 -10.93 -0.37
CA ASN A 269 -4.62 -12.27 -0.50
C ASN A 269 -6.16 -12.23 -0.45
N SER A 270 -6.81 -11.69 -1.49
CA SER A 270 -8.27 -11.55 -1.59
C SER A 270 -8.92 -10.92 -0.34
N PRO A 271 -8.54 -9.70 0.06
CA PRO A 271 -8.94 -9.11 1.35
C PRO A 271 -10.45 -8.90 1.48
N TYR A 272 -11.15 -8.63 0.37
CA TYR A 272 -12.59 -8.41 0.39
C TYR A 272 -13.44 -9.69 0.49
N LYS A 273 -12.78 -10.88 0.57
CA LYS A 273 -13.41 -12.15 0.95
C LYS A 273 -13.38 -12.41 2.46
N ALA A 274 -12.80 -11.49 3.25
CA ALA A 274 -12.66 -11.66 4.69
C ALA A 274 -14.02 -11.70 5.41
N LEU A 275 -14.13 -12.56 6.42
CA LEU A 275 -15.33 -12.74 7.22
C LEU A 275 -15.30 -11.99 8.56
N ASN A 276 -14.17 -11.36 8.88
CA ASN A 276 -14.00 -10.51 10.05
C ASN A 276 -12.80 -9.58 9.87
N ILE A 277 -12.69 -8.58 10.73
CA ILE A 277 -11.64 -7.56 10.65
C ILE A 277 -10.23 -8.13 10.85
N GLN A 278 -10.06 -9.17 11.67
CA GLN A 278 -8.75 -9.81 11.85
C GLN A 278 -8.31 -10.56 10.58
N ASP A 279 -9.24 -11.28 9.93
CA ASP A 279 -9.00 -11.96 8.65
C ASP A 279 -8.70 -10.95 7.54
N PHE A 280 -9.40 -9.80 7.53
CA PHE A 280 -9.11 -8.72 6.59
C PHE A 280 -7.63 -8.26 6.71
N TRP A 281 -7.12 -7.96 7.90
CA TRP A 281 -5.74 -7.53 8.11
C TRP A 281 -4.69 -8.62 7.86
N ARG A 282 -5.07 -9.90 7.88
CA ARG A 282 -4.22 -11.01 7.43
C ARG A 282 -4.11 -11.11 5.91
N ARG A 283 -4.97 -10.39 5.18
CA ARG A 283 -5.10 -10.43 3.72
C ARG A 283 -4.79 -9.10 3.04
N TRP A 284 -4.93 -8.00 3.75
CA TRP A 284 -4.68 -6.63 3.30
C TRP A 284 -3.33 -6.15 3.82
N HIS A 285 -2.49 -5.61 2.90
CA HIS A 285 -1.17 -5.03 3.23
C HIS A 285 -0.39 -5.87 4.25
N ILE A 286 -0.22 -7.16 3.90
CA ILE A 286 0.29 -8.22 4.79
C ILE A 286 1.65 -7.84 5.38
N THR A 287 2.51 -7.21 4.58
CA THR A 287 3.86 -6.83 5.00
C THR A 287 3.85 -5.70 6.02
N LEU A 288 2.95 -4.72 5.87
CA LEU A 288 2.74 -3.67 6.89
C LEU A 288 2.16 -4.27 8.18
N SER A 289 1.14 -5.13 8.06
CA SER A 289 0.55 -5.81 9.21
C SER A 289 1.58 -6.62 9.99
N ARG A 290 2.52 -7.28 9.29
CA ARG A 290 3.66 -7.98 9.89
C ARG A 290 4.59 -6.99 10.60
N PHE A 291 4.95 -5.88 9.96
CA PHE A 291 5.80 -4.86 10.56
C PHE A 291 5.18 -4.29 11.84
N LEU A 292 3.92 -3.87 11.80
CA LEU A 292 3.20 -3.34 12.97
C LEU A 292 3.12 -4.36 14.10
N ARG A 293 2.91 -5.64 13.78
CA ARG A 293 2.92 -6.73 14.77
C ARG A 293 4.28 -6.88 15.42
N ASP A 294 5.35 -6.99 14.62
CA ASP A 294 6.67 -7.41 15.08
C ASP A 294 7.43 -6.27 15.77
N TYR A 295 7.25 -5.02 15.30
CA TYR A 295 8.00 -3.87 15.82
C TYR A 295 7.18 -2.91 16.69
N ILE A 296 5.85 -3.07 16.79
CA ILE A 296 5.01 -2.25 17.65
C ILE A 296 4.21 -3.11 18.62
N TYR A 297 3.35 -4.00 18.14
CA TYR A 297 2.45 -4.77 18.99
C TYR A 297 3.18 -5.68 19.98
N ILE A 298 4.15 -6.47 19.51
CA ILE A 298 4.93 -7.40 20.34
C ILE A 298 5.79 -6.64 21.37
N PRO A 299 6.55 -5.59 21.02
CA PRO A 299 7.29 -4.79 22.00
C PRO A 299 6.42 -4.12 23.07
N LEU A 300 5.19 -3.71 22.76
CA LEU A 300 4.23 -3.19 23.74
C LEU A 300 3.72 -4.25 24.72
N GLY A 301 4.08 -5.52 24.52
CA GLY A 301 3.69 -6.67 25.34
C GLY A 301 2.76 -7.67 24.64
N GLY A 302 2.26 -7.34 23.44
CA GLY A 302 1.38 -8.21 22.67
C GLY A 302 0.14 -8.63 23.46
N ASN A 303 -0.12 -9.94 23.49
CA ASN A 303 -1.24 -10.55 24.26
C ASN A 303 -0.79 -11.21 25.57
N ARG A 304 0.45 -10.96 26.03
CA ARG A 304 1.05 -11.67 27.17
C ARG A 304 0.72 -11.04 28.53
N LYS A 305 0.24 -9.79 28.58
CA LYS A 305 0.04 -9.01 29.79
C LYS A 305 -1.44 -8.80 30.15
N GLY A 306 -2.28 -9.81 29.91
CA GLY A 306 -3.71 -9.78 30.21
C GLY A 306 -4.60 -9.12 29.15
N ARG A 307 -5.93 -9.24 29.32
CA ARG A 307 -6.93 -8.82 28.31
C ARG A 307 -6.91 -7.31 28.06
N LEU A 308 -7.01 -6.50 29.11
CA LEU A 308 -7.06 -5.04 28.99
C LEU A 308 -5.81 -4.50 28.29
N ARG A 309 -4.62 -4.99 28.67
CA ARG A 309 -3.37 -4.57 28.02
C ARG A 309 -3.32 -4.97 26.54
N THR A 310 -3.89 -6.13 26.19
CA THR A 310 -4.02 -6.55 24.79
C THR A 310 -4.89 -5.59 23.98
N TYR A 311 -6.01 -5.12 24.53
CA TYR A 311 -6.90 -4.16 23.87
C TYR A 311 -6.20 -2.82 23.65
N VAL A 312 -5.51 -2.31 24.70
CA VAL A 312 -4.70 -1.09 24.57
C VAL A 312 -3.60 -1.23 23.51
N ASN A 313 -2.90 -2.37 23.49
CA ASN A 313 -1.85 -2.61 22.51
C ASN A 313 -2.41 -2.68 21.08
N LEU A 314 -3.58 -3.27 20.86
CA LEU A 314 -4.27 -3.28 19.55
C LEU A 314 -4.63 -1.85 19.13
N MET A 315 -5.28 -1.09 20.04
CA MET A 315 -5.64 0.31 19.77
C MET A 315 -4.41 1.15 19.42
N ALA A 316 -3.35 1.10 20.24
CA ALA A 316 -2.12 1.84 19.99
C ALA A 316 -1.49 1.46 18.64
N THR A 317 -1.43 0.17 18.32
CA THR A 317 -0.85 -0.32 17.07
C THR A 317 -1.59 0.24 15.85
N PHE A 318 -2.92 0.26 15.88
CA PHE A 318 -3.72 0.74 14.75
C PHE A 318 -3.78 2.26 14.66
N ILE A 319 -3.78 2.98 15.79
CA ILE A 319 -3.65 4.45 15.79
C ILE A 319 -2.29 4.85 15.21
N ILE A 320 -1.19 4.20 15.62
CA ILE A 320 0.15 4.44 15.05
C ILE A 320 0.16 4.12 13.55
N GLY A 321 -0.50 3.03 13.12
CA GLY A 321 -0.68 2.69 11.72
C GLY A 321 -1.43 3.77 10.94
N GLY A 322 -2.48 4.34 11.52
CA GLY A 322 -3.23 5.46 10.94
C GLY A 322 -2.37 6.72 10.79
N ILE A 323 -1.65 7.11 11.84
CA ILE A 323 -0.69 8.21 11.80
C ILE A 323 0.35 7.99 10.70
N TRP A 324 0.87 6.78 10.56
CA TRP A 324 1.86 6.47 9.53
C TRP A 324 1.33 6.66 8.11
N HIS A 325 0.06 6.36 7.85
CA HIS A 325 -0.54 6.57 6.53
C HIS A 325 -0.61 8.03 6.14
N GLY A 326 -1.01 8.94 7.02
CA GLY A 326 -1.13 10.35 6.66
C GLY A 326 -1.11 11.30 7.86
N ALA A 327 -0.64 12.51 7.59
CA ALA A 327 -0.61 13.62 8.55
C ALA A 327 -1.98 14.32 8.59
N GLY A 328 -2.99 13.66 9.17
CA GLY A 328 -4.35 14.18 9.27
C GLY A 328 -5.21 13.44 10.28
N TRP A 329 -6.17 14.13 10.87
CA TRP A 329 -7.07 13.55 11.86
C TRP A 329 -7.98 12.47 11.28
N THR A 330 -8.30 12.51 10.00
CA THR A 330 -9.07 11.48 9.31
C THR A 330 -8.35 10.13 9.32
N PHE A 331 -7.02 10.12 9.13
CA PHE A 331 -6.18 8.92 9.22
C PHE A 331 -6.05 8.41 10.66
N VAL A 332 -5.93 9.30 11.64
CA VAL A 332 -5.91 8.93 13.07
C VAL A 332 -7.22 8.24 13.44
N PHE A 333 -8.34 8.82 13.02
CA PHE A 333 -9.67 8.28 13.28
C PHE A 333 -9.92 6.96 12.54
N TRP A 334 -9.44 6.83 11.31
CA TRP A 334 -9.42 5.56 10.58
C TRP A 334 -8.70 4.46 11.38
N GLY A 335 -7.50 4.75 11.89
CA GLY A 335 -6.75 3.83 12.74
C GLY A 335 -7.50 3.48 14.03
N PHE A 336 -8.13 4.48 14.68
CA PHE A 336 -8.97 4.27 15.85
C PHE A 336 -10.13 3.31 15.55
N LEU A 337 -10.88 3.51 14.46
CA LEU A 337 -12.00 2.64 14.07
C LEU A 337 -11.56 1.18 13.87
N HIS A 338 -10.42 0.96 13.21
CA HIS A 338 -9.86 -0.37 13.02
C HIS A 338 -9.40 -1.01 14.34
N GLY A 339 -8.80 -0.24 15.23
CA GLY A 339 -8.44 -0.68 16.58
C GLY A 339 -9.67 -1.12 17.37
N VAL A 340 -10.72 -0.30 17.38
CA VAL A 340 -12.01 -0.61 18.04
C VAL A 340 -12.63 -1.88 17.45
N ALA A 341 -12.69 -2.00 16.14
CA ALA A 341 -13.26 -3.18 15.47
C ALA A 341 -12.52 -4.48 15.83
N LEU A 342 -11.19 -4.43 15.96
CA LEU A 342 -10.38 -5.57 16.40
C LEU A 342 -10.64 -5.94 17.86
N VAL A 343 -10.80 -4.95 18.74
CA VAL A 343 -11.16 -5.18 20.15
C VAL A 343 -12.54 -5.80 20.24
N ILE A 344 -13.54 -5.26 19.53
CA ILE A 344 -14.90 -5.83 19.47
C ILE A 344 -14.86 -7.26 18.93
N HIS A 345 -14.16 -7.51 17.83
CA HIS A 345 -14.03 -8.86 17.27
C HIS A 345 -13.38 -9.84 18.24
N ARG A 346 -12.40 -9.38 19.00
CA ARG A 346 -11.74 -10.21 20.00
C ARG A 346 -12.68 -10.57 21.15
N ILE A 347 -13.42 -9.59 21.69
CA ILE A 347 -14.44 -9.82 22.73
C ILE A 347 -15.51 -10.79 22.21
N TRP A 348 -16.02 -10.57 20.97
CA TRP A 348 -16.98 -11.43 20.33
C TRP A 348 -16.49 -12.89 20.25
N SER A 349 -15.25 -13.08 19.86
CA SER A 349 -14.63 -14.40 19.75
C SER A 349 -14.41 -15.07 21.10
N GLU A 350 -14.07 -14.30 22.14
CA GLU A 350 -13.89 -14.79 23.51
C GLU A 350 -15.23 -15.19 24.16
N LEU A 351 -16.32 -14.54 23.78
CA LEU A 351 -17.69 -14.90 24.21
C LEU A 351 -18.26 -16.12 23.45
N GLY A 352 -17.53 -16.64 22.44
CA GLY A 352 -17.94 -17.83 21.68
C GLY A 352 -19.08 -17.59 20.68
N PHE A 353 -19.46 -16.33 20.42
CA PHE A 353 -20.52 -16.03 19.46
C PHE A 353 -20.11 -16.40 18.02
N LYS A 354 -21.05 -16.99 17.28
CA LYS A 354 -20.89 -17.34 15.87
C LYS A 354 -21.86 -16.54 15.02
N MET A 355 -21.44 -16.16 13.83
CA MET A 355 -22.25 -15.44 12.85
C MET A 355 -22.34 -16.22 11.54
N ASN A 356 -23.47 -16.12 10.84
CA ASN A 356 -23.60 -16.65 9.49
C ASN A 356 -22.54 -16.02 8.58
N LYS A 357 -21.95 -16.82 7.66
CA LYS A 357 -20.86 -16.39 6.80
C LYS A 357 -21.21 -15.19 5.92
N PHE A 358 -22.43 -15.15 5.39
CA PHE A 358 -22.89 -14.02 4.56
C PHE A 358 -22.97 -12.74 5.40
N LEU A 359 -23.60 -12.80 6.57
CA LEU A 359 -23.73 -11.65 7.48
C LEU A 359 -22.36 -11.18 7.99
N ALA A 360 -21.46 -12.10 8.32
CA ALA A 360 -20.10 -11.81 8.73
C ALA A 360 -19.31 -11.06 7.63
N TRP A 361 -19.41 -11.55 6.39
CA TRP A 361 -18.85 -10.89 5.23
C TRP A 361 -19.48 -9.53 5.00
N PHE A 362 -20.80 -9.43 5.00
CA PHE A 362 -21.52 -8.18 4.73
C PHE A 362 -21.15 -7.08 5.73
N ILE A 363 -21.12 -7.39 7.03
CA ILE A 363 -20.72 -6.43 8.07
C ILE A 363 -19.26 -6.04 7.89
N THR A 364 -18.37 -7.01 7.65
CA THR A 364 -16.93 -6.74 7.50
C THR A 364 -16.66 -5.87 6.28
N PHE A 365 -17.24 -6.21 5.12
CA PHE A 365 -17.06 -5.46 3.88
C PHE A 365 -17.58 -4.02 4.00
N ASN A 366 -18.80 -3.84 4.55
CA ASN A 366 -19.36 -2.51 4.71
C ASN A 366 -18.60 -1.67 5.75
N PHE A 367 -18.15 -2.27 6.84
CA PHE A 367 -17.26 -1.59 7.79
C PHE A 367 -16.00 -1.07 7.09
N ILE A 368 -15.34 -1.93 6.29
CA ILE A 368 -14.14 -1.55 5.53
C ILE A 368 -14.46 -0.44 4.54
N ASN A 369 -15.55 -0.55 3.76
CA ASN A 369 -15.97 0.46 2.80
C ASN A 369 -16.22 1.82 3.48
N ILE A 370 -16.89 1.83 4.64
CA ILE A 370 -17.13 3.05 5.42
C ILE A 370 -15.80 3.63 5.95
N THR A 371 -14.90 2.79 6.46
CA THR A 371 -13.61 3.28 6.97
C THR A 371 -12.72 3.85 5.87
N TRP A 372 -12.83 3.34 4.62
CA TRP A 372 -12.13 3.94 3.48
C TRP A 372 -12.59 5.36 3.15
N VAL A 373 -13.80 5.78 3.54
CA VAL A 373 -14.23 7.17 3.39
C VAL A 373 -13.32 8.10 4.19
N PHE A 374 -13.01 7.76 5.45
CA PHE A 374 -12.06 8.53 6.28
C PHE A 374 -10.65 8.53 5.70
N PHE A 375 -10.24 7.43 5.09
CA PHE A 375 -8.91 7.30 4.50
C PHE A 375 -8.73 8.16 3.25
N ARG A 376 -9.80 8.37 2.46
CA ARG A 376 -9.78 9.13 1.21
C ARG A 376 -10.01 10.61 1.40
N ALA A 377 -10.86 10.96 2.35
CA ALA A 377 -11.30 12.34 2.57
C ALA A 377 -10.13 13.26 2.97
N LYS A 378 -10.11 14.46 2.42
CA LYS A 378 -9.10 15.47 2.74
C LYS A 378 -9.35 16.07 4.12
N ASP A 379 -10.62 16.24 4.47
CA ASP A 379 -11.08 16.85 5.71
C ASP A 379 -12.38 16.20 6.23
N TRP A 380 -12.89 16.71 7.34
CA TRP A 380 -14.13 16.20 7.94
C TRP A 380 -15.38 16.55 7.13
N ASP A 381 -15.38 17.62 6.37
CA ASP A 381 -16.54 18.01 5.54
C ASP A 381 -16.72 17.02 4.39
N ASP A 382 -15.64 16.57 3.78
CA ASP A 382 -15.65 15.50 2.78
C ASP A 382 -16.17 14.18 3.38
N VAL A 383 -15.72 13.81 4.60
CA VAL A 383 -16.23 12.62 5.31
C VAL A 383 -17.72 12.73 5.51
N LEU A 384 -18.18 13.85 6.07
CA LEU A 384 -19.61 14.07 6.38
C LEU A 384 -20.47 14.10 5.13
N LYS A 385 -19.99 14.72 4.03
CA LYS A 385 -20.65 14.74 2.72
C LYS A 385 -20.96 13.32 2.24
N VAL A 386 -19.93 12.46 2.19
CA VAL A 386 -20.08 11.09 1.69
C VAL A 386 -20.95 10.25 2.64
N LEU A 387 -20.71 10.31 3.96
CA LEU A 387 -21.50 9.53 4.92
C LEU A 387 -22.95 9.97 4.97
N LYS A 388 -23.27 11.27 4.98
CA LYS A 388 -24.65 11.76 4.92
C LYS A 388 -25.38 11.23 3.68
N GLY A 389 -24.70 11.24 2.53
CA GLY A 389 -25.23 10.63 1.31
C GLY A 389 -25.47 9.13 1.47
N MET A 390 -24.48 8.36 1.97
CA MET A 390 -24.59 6.90 2.17
C MET A 390 -25.75 6.50 3.11
N PHE A 391 -26.11 7.34 4.06
CA PHE A 391 -27.27 7.14 4.94
C PHE A 391 -28.59 7.77 4.40
N GLY A 392 -28.57 8.30 3.17
CA GLY A 392 -29.76 8.90 2.53
C GLY A 392 -30.17 10.26 3.09
N LEU A 393 -29.37 10.87 3.97
CA LEU A 393 -29.68 12.14 4.62
C LEU A 393 -29.59 13.35 3.66
N SER A 394 -28.94 13.17 2.51
CA SER A 394 -28.83 14.17 1.45
C SER A 394 -29.82 13.93 0.29
N GLY A 395 -30.81 13.08 0.51
CA GLY A 395 -31.86 12.74 -0.46
C GLY A 395 -31.62 11.39 -1.15
N ILE A 396 -32.71 10.84 -1.65
CA ILE A 396 -32.75 9.59 -2.43
C ILE A 396 -33.26 9.94 -3.82
N VAL A 397 -32.52 9.60 -4.85
CA VAL A 397 -32.90 9.80 -6.25
C VAL A 397 -32.90 8.45 -6.95
N LEU A 398 -34.04 8.05 -7.51
CA LEU A 398 -34.20 6.79 -8.24
C LEU A 398 -34.09 7.03 -9.75
N PRO A 399 -33.75 6.00 -10.54
CA PRO A 399 -33.77 6.10 -12.00
C PRO A 399 -35.15 6.44 -12.53
N ASN A 400 -35.26 7.32 -13.55
CA ASN A 400 -36.52 7.80 -14.14
C ASN A 400 -37.47 6.69 -14.61
N PHE A 401 -36.93 5.55 -15.09
CA PHE A 401 -37.74 4.42 -15.53
C PHE A 401 -38.57 3.76 -14.40
N LEU A 402 -38.23 4.05 -13.13
CA LEU A 402 -38.99 3.57 -11.98
C LEU A 402 -40.12 4.53 -11.57
N GLU A 403 -40.14 5.75 -12.09
CA GLU A 403 -41.12 6.76 -11.71
C GLU A 403 -42.55 6.30 -11.96
N ALA A 404 -42.82 5.64 -13.09
CA ALA A 404 -44.15 5.10 -13.43
C ALA A 404 -44.67 4.10 -12.37
N LYS A 405 -43.79 3.39 -11.68
CA LYS A 405 -44.17 2.37 -10.67
C LYS A 405 -44.04 2.88 -9.24
N LEU A 406 -43.07 3.73 -8.97
CA LEU A 406 -42.66 4.17 -7.63
C LEU A 406 -42.89 5.67 -7.40
N GLY A 407 -43.55 6.39 -8.34
CA GLY A 407 -43.75 7.83 -8.26
C GLY A 407 -44.47 8.29 -6.98
N PHE A 408 -45.25 7.40 -6.32
CA PHE A 408 -45.85 7.70 -5.02
C PHE A 408 -44.80 8.02 -3.92
N LEU A 409 -43.55 7.61 -4.10
CA LEU A 409 -42.43 7.89 -3.17
C LEU A 409 -42.02 9.38 -3.22
N SER A 410 -42.37 10.12 -4.25
CA SER A 410 -42.11 11.58 -4.31
C SER A 410 -42.74 12.32 -3.13
N LYS A 411 -43.85 11.81 -2.58
CA LYS A 411 -44.47 12.34 -1.37
C LYS A 411 -43.59 12.24 -0.12
N TYR A 412 -42.58 11.35 -0.16
CA TYR A 412 -41.64 11.14 0.90
C TYR A 412 -40.23 11.72 0.59
N GLY A 413 -40.17 12.63 -0.42
CA GLY A 413 -38.93 13.32 -0.77
C GLY A 413 -37.97 12.51 -1.69
N VAL A 414 -38.46 11.43 -2.33
CA VAL A 414 -37.67 10.66 -3.32
C VAL A 414 -37.81 11.33 -4.69
N GLY A 415 -36.64 11.70 -5.27
CA GLY A 415 -36.56 12.21 -6.65
C GLY A 415 -36.43 11.09 -7.68
N PHE A 416 -36.65 11.40 -8.96
CA PHE A 416 -36.59 10.45 -10.07
C PHE A 416 -35.72 10.92 -11.24
N ASP A 417 -34.89 11.93 -11.04
CA ASP A 417 -34.03 12.47 -12.09
C ASP A 417 -32.56 12.49 -11.66
N GLY A 418 -31.66 12.10 -12.57
CA GLY A 418 -30.23 12.25 -12.36
C GLY A 418 -29.63 11.42 -11.22
N PHE A 419 -30.05 10.15 -11.03
CA PHE A 419 -29.69 9.35 -9.84
C PHE A 419 -28.19 9.13 -9.59
N VAL A 420 -27.29 9.35 -10.60
CA VAL A 420 -25.81 9.26 -10.47
C VAL A 420 -25.06 10.29 -11.29
N GLU A 421 -25.70 11.33 -11.78
CA GLU A 421 -25.13 12.28 -12.76
C GLU A 421 -23.90 13.02 -12.25
N ARG A 422 -23.80 13.29 -10.94
CA ARG A 422 -22.65 14.01 -10.35
C ARG A 422 -21.40 13.15 -10.25
N VAL A 423 -21.55 11.84 -10.27
CA VAL A 423 -20.44 10.88 -10.06
C VAL A 423 -20.08 10.17 -11.36
N GLY A 424 -21.08 9.73 -12.12
CA GLY A 424 -20.86 8.94 -13.31
C GLY A 424 -22.12 8.78 -14.15
N ASP A 425 -22.27 7.60 -14.73
CA ASP A 425 -23.39 7.23 -15.60
C ASP A 425 -23.94 5.83 -15.24
N ARG A 426 -24.82 5.28 -16.08
CA ARG A 426 -25.35 3.93 -15.88
C ARG A 426 -24.27 2.84 -15.88
N ASN A 427 -23.16 3.06 -16.60
CA ASN A 427 -22.07 2.11 -16.68
C ASN A 427 -21.34 1.99 -15.33
N THR A 428 -21.37 3.03 -14.49
CA THR A 428 -20.77 3.00 -13.14
C THR A 428 -21.23 1.78 -12.34
N PHE A 429 -22.55 1.46 -12.37
CA PHE A 429 -23.07 0.29 -11.65
C PHE A 429 -22.65 -1.05 -12.28
N LEU A 430 -22.54 -1.11 -13.60
CA LEU A 430 -22.04 -2.30 -14.29
C LEU A 430 -20.57 -2.55 -13.91
N PHE A 431 -19.76 -1.50 -13.87
CA PHE A 431 -18.36 -1.60 -13.43
C PHE A 431 -18.24 -1.96 -11.93
N LEU A 432 -19.10 -1.41 -11.07
CA LEU A 432 -19.14 -1.80 -9.66
C LEU A 432 -19.50 -3.29 -9.51
N LEU A 433 -20.50 -3.78 -10.23
CA LEU A 433 -20.85 -5.20 -10.26
C LEU A 433 -19.68 -6.05 -10.77
N PHE A 434 -19.00 -5.61 -11.83
CA PHE A 434 -17.79 -6.25 -12.34
C PHE A 434 -16.68 -6.28 -11.27
N GLY A 435 -16.46 -5.17 -10.55
CA GLY A 435 -15.53 -5.10 -9.43
C GLY A 435 -15.84 -6.13 -8.34
N PHE A 436 -17.11 -6.26 -7.92
CA PHE A 436 -17.54 -7.29 -6.98
C PHE A 436 -17.29 -8.72 -7.49
N ILE A 437 -17.61 -8.99 -8.75
CA ILE A 437 -17.35 -10.31 -9.36
C ILE A 437 -15.85 -10.62 -9.32
N LEU A 438 -14.98 -9.65 -9.71
CA LEU A 438 -13.54 -9.85 -9.69
C LEU A 438 -13.01 -10.17 -8.28
N VAL A 439 -13.43 -9.43 -7.27
CA VAL A 439 -12.87 -9.60 -5.91
C VAL A 439 -13.46 -10.77 -5.13
N LEU A 440 -14.71 -11.19 -5.44
CA LEU A 440 -15.41 -12.25 -4.70
C LEU A 440 -15.33 -13.61 -5.37
N VAL A 441 -15.37 -13.66 -6.71
CA VAL A 441 -15.46 -14.95 -7.44
C VAL A 441 -14.07 -15.42 -7.87
N PHE A 442 -13.29 -14.54 -8.48
CA PHE A 442 -12.01 -14.94 -9.09
C PHE A 442 -10.90 -15.16 -8.06
N LYS A 443 -9.90 -15.95 -8.44
CA LYS A 443 -8.64 -16.11 -7.72
C LYS A 443 -7.81 -14.85 -7.83
N ASN A 444 -7.08 -14.52 -6.76
CA ASN A 444 -6.14 -13.40 -6.82
C ASN A 444 -4.88 -13.75 -7.64
N SER A 445 -4.11 -12.74 -8.00
CA SER A 445 -2.90 -12.87 -8.81
C SER A 445 -1.85 -13.81 -8.20
N ALA A 446 -1.69 -13.80 -6.87
CA ALA A 446 -0.75 -14.68 -6.18
C ALA A 446 -1.18 -16.17 -6.23
N GLU A 447 -2.48 -16.45 -6.16
CA GLU A 447 -3.03 -17.80 -6.33
C GLU A 447 -2.88 -18.29 -7.78
N ILE A 448 -3.14 -17.41 -8.76
CA ILE A 448 -2.97 -17.72 -10.18
C ILE A 448 -1.50 -18.03 -10.46
N LEU A 449 -0.58 -17.19 -9.97
CA LEU A 449 0.87 -17.37 -10.16
C LEU A 449 1.38 -18.73 -9.65
N LYS A 450 0.87 -19.21 -8.53
CA LYS A 450 1.23 -20.53 -7.97
C LYS A 450 0.77 -21.71 -8.84
N GLN A 451 -0.33 -21.54 -9.57
CA GLN A 451 -0.97 -22.59 -10.37
C GLN A 451 -0.72 -22.39 -11.87
N LEU A 452 0.12 -21.41 -12.25
CA LEU A 452 0.36 -21.05 -13.64
C LEU A 452 0.94 -22.22 -14.42
N LYS A 453 0.27 -22.59 -15.51
CA LYS A 453 0.76 -23.53 -16.50
C LYS A 453 1.39 -22.79 -17.66
N PHE A 454 2.57 -23.23 -18.09
CA PHE A 454 3.28 -22.67 -19.23
C PHE A 454 2.72 -23.26 -20.53
N GLU A 455 1.55 -22.78 -20.93
CA GLU A 455 0.83 -23.20 -22.15
C GLU A 455 0.69 -22.00 -23.09
N ILE A 456 0.51 -22.28 -24.37
CA ILE A 456 0.31 -21.24 -25.40
C ILE A 456 -0.90 -20.35 -25.10
N LYS A 457 -1.97 -20.93 -24.52
CA LYS A 457 -3.16 -20.17 -24.09
C LYS A 457 -2.83 -19.11 -23.05
N THR A 458 -1.97 -19.46 -22.09
CA THR A 458 -1.51 -18.53 -21.04
C THR A 458 -0.66 -17.41 -21.66
N ALA A 459 0.21 -17.74 -22.61
CA ALA A 459 1.02 -16.76 -23.32
C ALA A 459 0.14 -15.78 -24.13
N ILE A 460 -0.83 -16.29 -24.89
CA ILE A 460 -1.78 -15.46 -25.65
C ILE A 460 -2.56 -14.53 -24.71
N PHE A 461 -3.11 -15.06 -23.61
CA PHE A 461 -3.83 -14.26 -22.62
C PHE A 461 -2.95 -13.15 -22.04
N CYS A 462 -1.71 -13.49 -21.62
CA CYS A 462 -0.76 -12.53 -21.10
C CYS A 462 -0.46 -11.41 -22.13
N SER A 463 -0.24 -11.78 -23.40
CA SER A 463 0.04 -10.83 -24.48
C SER A 463 -1.14 -9.89 -24.72
N ILE A 464 -2.37 -10.41 -24.76
CA ILE A 464 -3.59 -9.58 -24.94
C ILE A 464 -3.73 -8.60 -23.78
N VAL A 465 -3.60 -9.08 -22.55
CA VAL A 465 -3.71 -8.25 -21.32
C VAL A 465 -2.63 -7.17 -21.33
N PHE A 466 -1.38 -7.53 -21.66
CA PHE A 466 -0.27 -6.58 -21.71
C PHE A 466 -0.47 -5.51 -22.80
N ILE A 467 -0.79 -5.92 -24.04
CA ILE A 467 -1.01 -5.01 -25.16
C ILE A 467 -2.16 -4.06 -24.86
N TYR A 468 -3.29 -4.57 -24.35
CA TYR A 468 -4.42 -3.73 -23.97
C TYR A 468 -4.03 -2.70 -22.88
N SER A 469 -3.25 -3.13 -21.89
CA SER A 469 -2.74 -2.23 -20.85
C SER A 469 -1.83 -1.14 -21.40
N ILE A 470 -0.97 -1.48 -22.37
CA ILE A 470 -0.08 -0.51 -23.05
C ILE A 470 -0.90 0.55 -23.81
N PHE A 471 -1.94 0.16 -24.54
CA PHE A 471 -2.84 1.12 -25.19
C PHE A 471 -3.64 1.99 -24.22
N SER A 472 -3.81 1.53 -22.98
CA SER A 472 -4.51 2.26 -21.91
C SER A 472 -3.60 3.22 -21.12
N LEU A 473 -2.29 3.28 -21.43
CA LEU A 473 -1.33 4.18 -20.76
C LEU A 473 -1.48 5.68 -21.11
N ASN A 474 -2.44 6.06 -21.95
CA ASN A 474 -2.59 7.43 -22.44
C ASN A 474 -2.84 8.49 -21.36
N ASN A 475 -3.35 8.07 -20.19
CA ASN A 475 -3.50 8.90 -19.02
C ASN A 475 -2.59 8.35 -17.90
N ILE A 476 -1.36 8.87 -17.80
CA ILE A 476 -0.46 8.48 -16.71
C ILE A 476 -1.09 8.97 -15.40
N SER A 477 -1.61 8.04 -14.62
CA SER A 477 -2.08 8.32 -13.27
C SER A 477 -1.00 7.90 -12.26
N GLU A 478 -0.77 8.76 -11.27
CA GLU A 478 0.10 8.44 -10.14
C GLU A 478 -0.54 7.33 -9.28
N PHE A 479 0.30 6.59 -8.59
CA PHE A 479 -0.21 5.66 -7.57
C PHE A 479 -0.73 6.43 -6.37
N LEU A 480 -1.85 6.00 -5.83
CA LEU A 480 -2.45 6.62 -4.63
C LEU A 480 -1.45 6.74 -3.48
N TYR A 481 -0.59 5.75 -3.29
CA TYR A 481 0.40 5.73 -2.22
C TYR A 481 1.58 6.70 -2.38
N PHE A 482 1.69 7.44 -3.48
CA PHE A 482 2.71 8.48 -3.62
C PHE A 482 2.34 9.75 -2.84
N ASN A 483 1.07 9.90 -2.52
CA ASN A 483 0.53 11.06 -1.80
C ASN A 483 0.37 10.82 -0.29
N PHE A 484 0.87 9.68 0.23
CA PHE A 484 0.76 9.30 1.65
C PHE A 484 2.10 9.25 2.40
#